data_63aa8dc09eb7601d8ac916afd9a95e1f
#
_entry.id   63aa8dc09eb7601d8ac916afd9a95e1f
#
_cell.length_a   1.000
_cell.length_b   1.000
_cell.length_c   1.000
_cell.angle_alpha   90.00
_cell.angle_beta   90.00
_cell.angle_gamma   90.00
#
_symmetry.space_group_name_H-M   'P 1'
#
loop_
_entity.id
_entity.type
_entity.pdbx_description
1 polymer ?
#
loop_
_entity_poly.entity_id
_entity_poly.type
_entity_poly.pdbx_seq_one_letter_code
_entity_poly.pdbx_strand_id
1 'polypeptide(L)'
;QRCWAHLLRESKDLSEKFEEAIPLHNALKELYEILTTALENDPPPKVRKTLWKLAREALRHWIKKEYSIEKVQKFIGKINNGFNYWFTFVINPGVEPTNNRAERALRPNVVLRKILGTLRNYKGTSIHECIMTTLATWGLKGLNSLQMLTAKLAS
;
A
#
# COMPACT_ATOMS: atom_id res chain seq x y z
N GLN A 1 7.01 -4.08 2.33
CA GLN A 1 6.72 -2.99 1.38
C GLN A 1 5.89 -1.89 2.03
N ARG A 2 6.24 -0.62 1.83
CA ARG A 2 5.42 0.55 2.14
C ARG A 2 4.66 1.00 0.90
N CYS A 3 3.46 1.55 1.09
CA CYS A 3 2.56 1.91 -0.02
C CYS A 3 2.95 3.26 -0.65
N TRP A 4 3.38 3.24 -1.90
CA TRP A 4 3.71 4.44 -2.68
C TRP A 4 2.51 5.32 -2.99
N ALA A 5 1.31 4.74 -3.16
CA ALA A 5 0.11 5.54 -3.38
C ALA A 5 -0.19 6.49 -2.21
N HIS A 6 -0.02 6.02 -0.97
CA HIS A 6 -0.18 6.86 0.22
C HIS A 6 0.93 7.91 0.32
N LEU A 7 2.19 7.53 0.01
CA LEU A 7 3.32 8.47 0.03
C LEU A 7 3.10 9.62 -0.96
N LEU A 8 2.72 9.30 -2.20
CA LEU A 8 2.50 10.29 -3.25
C LEU A 8 1.29 11.19 -2.94
N ARG A 9 0.21 10.64 -2.38
CA ARG A 9 -0.95 11.43 -1.95
C ARG A 9 -0.56 12.43 -0.86
N GLU A 10 0.12 11.96 0.18
CA GLU A 10 0.56 12.81 1.30
C GLU A 10 1.55 13.89 0.85
N SER A 11 2.50 13.55 -0.04
CA SER A 11 3.43 14.55 -0.61
C SER A 11 2.71 15.57 -1.50
N LYS A 12 1.68 15.16 -2.24
CA LYS A 12 0.83 16.06 -3.03
C LYS A 12 0.07 17.05 -2.11
N ASP A 13 -0.59 16.53 -1.08
CA ASP A 13 -1.31 17.37 -0.11
C ASP A 13 -0.40 18.40 0.58
N LEU A 14 0.89 18.05 0.79
CA LEU A 14 1.89 18.98 1.31
C LEU A 14 2.32 20.00 0.25
N SER A 15 2.53 19.59 -1.00
CA SER A 15 2.95 20.49 -2.08
C SER A 15 1.87 21.52 -2.45
N GLU A 16 0.60 21.18 -2.27
CA GLU A 16 -0.52 22.12 -2.46
C GLU A 16 -0.59 23.22 -1.36
N LYS A 17 0.03 22.97 -0.19
CA LYS A 17 -0.01 23.86 0.96
C LYS A 17 1.30 24.61 1.20
N PHE A 18 2.41 24.05 0.75
CA PHE A 18 3.75 24.55 1.06
C PHE A 18 4.65 24.47 -0.18
N GLU A 19 5.11 25.59 -0.67
CA GLU A 19 6.00 25.68 -1.83
C GLU A 19 7.31 24.87 -1.65
N GLU A 20 7.82 24.82 -0.41
CA GLU A 20 9.01 24.04 -0.06
C GLU A 20 8.84 22.54 -0.36
N ALA A 21 7.62 22.02 -0.36
CA ALA A 21 7.34 20.60 -0.62
C ALA A 21 7.16 20.27 -2.11
N ILE A 22 7.01 21.26 -2.99
CA ILE A 22 6.79 21.04 -4.43
C ILE A 22 7.95 20.24 -5.07
N PRO A 23 9.22 20.62 -4.88
CA PRO A 23 10.33 19.87 -5.46
C PRO A 23 10.42 18.43 -4.94
N LEU A 24 10.11 18.22 -3.65
CA LEU A 24 10.08 16.90 -3.04
C LEU A 24 8.98 16.02 -3.66
N HIS A 25 7.76 16.57 -3.82
CA HIS A 25 6.65 15.84 -4.46
C HIS A 25 6.99 15.42 -5.89
N ASN A 26 7.52 16.36 -6.68
CA ASN A 26 7.90 16.10 -8.07
C ASN A 26 8.98 15.01 -8.16
N ALA A 27 10.00 15.06 -7.31
CA ALA A 27 11.05 14.05 -7.26
C ALA A 27 10.53 12.67 -6.86
N LEU A 28 9.62 12.59 -5.88
CA LEU A 28 9.01 11.32 -5.48
C LEU A 28 8.13 10.73 -6.60
N LYS A 29 7.38 11.58 -7.30
CA LYS A 29 6.55 11.18 -8.44
C LYS A 29 7.42 10.66 -9.59
N GLU A 30 8.42 11.41 -9.99
CA GLU A 30 9.37 11.03 -11.05
C GLU A 30 10.09 9.72 -10.71
N LEU A 31 10.58 9.57 -9.48
CA LEU A 31 11.23 8.35 -9.02
C LEU A 31 10.29 7.15 -9.09
N TYR A 32 9.03 7.31 -8.72
CA TYR A 32 8.03 6.26 -8.82
C TYR A 32 7.75 5.87 -10.27
N GLU A 33 7.58 6.84 -11.17
CA GLU A 33 7.33 6.63 -12.61
C GLU A 33 8.52 5.91 -13.27
N ILE A 34 9.75 6.36 -13.02
CA ILE A 34 10.97 5.70 -13.53
C ILE A 34 11.04 4.25 -13.07
N LEU A 35 10.82 3.99 -11.79
CA LEU A 35 10.91 2.63 -11.25
C LEU A 35 9.82 1.71 -11.80
N THR A 36 8.57 2.18 -11.89
CA THR A 36 7.47 1.36 -12.42
C THR A 36 7.69 1.04 -13.88
N THR A 37 8.06 2.01 -14.71
CA THR A 37 8.38 1.79 -16.12
C THR A 37 9.57 0.84 -16.31
N ALA A 38 10.65 1.01 -15.54
CA ALA A 38 11.81 0.13 -15.62
C ALA A 38 11.52 -1.32 -15.21
N LEU A 39 10.45 -1.55 -14.44
CA LEU A 39 10.06 -2.88 -13.96
C LEU A 39 8.99 -3.57 -14.81
N GLU A 40 8.37 -2.89 -15.78
CA GLU A 40 7.28 -3.43 -16.62
C GLU A 40 7.68 -4.73 -17.36
N ASN A 41 8.91 -4.81 -17.83
CA ASN A 41 9.43 -5.97 -18.58
C ASN A 41 10.18 -6.98 -17.70
N ASP A 42 9.92 -7.01 -16.41
CA ASP A 42 10.55 -7.91 -15.43
C ASP A 42 12.08 -8.05 -15.60
N PRO A 43 12.85 -6.98 -15.40
CA PRO A 43 14.28 -6.97 -15.67
C PRO A 43 15.04 -7.96 -14.76
N PRO A 44 16.21 -8.47 -15.22
CA PRO A 44 16.97 -9.46 -14.47
C PRO A 44 17.45 -8.93 -13.10
N PRO A 45 17.79 -9.83 -12.15
CA PRO A 45 18.13 -9.46 -10.77
C PRO A 45 19.28 -8.45 -10.64
N LYS A 46 20.25 -8.48 -11.56
CA LYS A 46 21.35 -7.50 -11.59
C LYS A 46 20.84 -6.08 -11.83
N VAL A 47 19.93 -5.91 -12.79
CA VAL A 47 19.32 -4.62 -13.13
C VAL A 47 18.47 -4.13 -11.98
N ARG A 48 17.63 -5.00 -11.39
CA ARG A 48 16.82 -4.70 -10.22
C ARG A 48 17.67 -4.21 -9.04
N LYS A 49 18.81 -4.87 -8.78
CA LYS A 49 19.74 -4.46 -7.72
C LYS A 49 20.37 -3.09 -7.98
N THR A 50 20.68 -2.78 -9.23
CA THR A 50 21.20 -1.46 -9.62
C THR A 50 20.13 -0.38 -9.46
N LEU A 51 18.92 -0.60 -9.96
CA LEU A 51 17.78 0.31 -9.79
C LEU A 51 17.50 0.57 -8.30
N TRP A 52 17.51 -0.49 -7.48
CA TRP A 52 17.32 -0.37 -6.03
C TRP A 52 18.37 0.53 -5.37
N LYS A 53 19.66 0.38 -5.74
CA LYS A 53 20.73 1.23 -5.19
C LYS A 53 20.54 2.69 -5.58
N LEU A 54 20.31 2.96 -6.86
CA LEU A 54 20.11 4.32 -7.38
C LEU A 54 18.88 4.98 -6.76
N ALA A 55 17.76 4.25 -6.66
CA ALA A 55 16.55 4.76 -6.05
C ALA A 55 16.74 5.13 -4.56
N ARG A 56 17.49 4.31 -3.83
CA ARG A 56 17.81 4.59 -2.42
C ARG A 56 18.72 5.82 -2.28
N GLU A 57 19.67 6.01 -3.17
CA GLU A 57 20.55 7.20 -3.17
C GLU A 57 19.74 8.46 -3.50
N ALA A 58 18.88 8.42 -4.51
CA ALA A 58 17.99 9.52 -4.85
C ALA A 58 17.11 9.91 -3.66
N LEU A 59 16.48 8.92 -2.99
CA LEU A 59 15.65 9.20 -1.82
C LEU A 59 16.46 9.74 -0.63
N ARG A 60 17.69 9.25 -0.41
CA ARG A 60 18.58 9.78 0.65
C ARG A 60 18.93 11.23 0.45
N HIS A 61 19.12 11.68 -0.78
CA HIS A 61 19.38 13.09 -1.07
C HIS A 61 18.27 13.98 -0.49
N TRP A 62 17.00 13.60 -0.72
CA TRP A 62 15.85 14.34 -0.22
C TRP A 62 15.67 14.24 1.31
N ILE A 63 15.98 13.09 1.90
CA ILE A 63 15.92 12.90 3.37
C ILE A 63 16.95 13.77 4.09
N LYS A 64 18.12 13.98 3.50
CA LYS A 64 19.22 14.77 4.12
C LYS A 64 19.05 16.28 3.95
N LYS A 65 18.14 16.72 3.08
CA LYS A 65 17.89 18.12 2.86
C LYS A 65 17.22 18.74 4.09
N GLU A 66 17.61 19.96 4.43
CA GLU A 66 16.96 20.72 5.48
C GLU A 66 15.64 21.31 4.98
N TYR A 67 14.65 21.29 5.84
CA TYR A 67 13.32 21.82 5.60
C TYR A 67 12.93 22.75 6.74
N SER A 68 12.32 23.90 6.42
CA SER A 68 11.93 24.88 7.44
C SER A 68 10.56 24.58 8.04
N ILE A 69 9.68 23.91 7.30
CA ILE A 69 8.30 23.67 7.69
C ILE A 69 8.18 22.36 8.47
N GLU A 70 7.72 22.45 9.73
CA GLU A 70 7.58 21.31 10.65
C GLU A 70 6.79 20.12 10.05
N LYS A 71 5.73 20.40 9.28
CA LYS A 71 4.92 19.35 8.63
C LYS A 71 5.72 18.60 7.56
N VAL A 72 6.58 19.31 6.82
CA VAL A 72 7.47 18.70 5.83
C VAL A 72 8.56 17.90 6.52
N GLN A 73 9.13 18.41 7.61
CA GLN A 73 10.10 17.68 8.45
C GLN A 73 9.51 16.37 8.99
N LYS A 74 8.28 16.40 9.53
CA LYS A 74 7.57 15.19 9.99
C LYS A 74 7.35 14.18 8.86
N PHE A 75 7.01 14.64 7.67
CA PHE A 75 6.87 13.79 6.51
C PHE A 75 8.20 13.14 6.08
N ILE A 76 9.29 13.90 6.07
CA ILE A 76 10.65 13.37 5.84
C ILE A 76 11.03 12.35 6.91
N GLY A 77 10.75 12.61 8.19
CA GLY A 77 10.93 11.64 9.28
C GLY A 77 10.18 10.32 9.03
N LYS A 78 8.95 10.39 8.52
CA LYS A 78 8.16 9.22 8.13
C LYS A 78 8.79 8.45 6.96
N ILE A 79 9.32 9.16 5.96
CA ILE A 79 10.05 8.55 4.84
C ILE A 79 11.30 7.85 5.37
N ASN A 80 12.07 8.50 6.22
CA ASN A 80 13.30 7.96 6.79
C ASN A 80 13.05 6.71 7.64
N ASN A 81 12.03 6.72 8.50
CA ASN A 81 11.63 5.56 9.30
C ASN A 81 11.19 4.36 8.44
N GLY A 82 10.67 4.61 7.25
CA GLY A 82 10.27 3.58 6.29
C GLY A 82 11.35 3.22 5.26
N PHE A 83 12.55 3.79 5.34
CA PHE A 83 13.56 3.80 4.28
C PHE A 83 13.87 2.42 3.69
N ASN A 84 13.96 1.40 4.51
CA ASN A 84 14.29 0.04 4.08
C ASN A 84 13.13 -0.67 3.35
N TYR A 85 11.92 -0.15 3.43
CA TYR A 85 10.70 -0.81 2.95
C TYR A 85 10.07 -0.13 1.73
N TRP A 86 10.54 1.05 1.30
CA TRP A 86 9.98 1.75 0.13
C TRP A 86 10.25 1.05 -1.19
N PHE A 87 11.36 0.31 -1.30
CA PHE A 87 11.84 -0.28 -2.54
C PHE A 87 11.81 -1.81 -2.55
N THR A 88 11.01 -2.44 -1.70
CA THR A 88 10.87 -3.91 -1.65
C THR A 88 10.39 -4.47 -2.99
N PHE A 89 9.47 -3.77 -3.68
CA PHE A 89 8.94 -4.15 -4.98
C PHE A 89 10.00 -4.13 -6.11
N VAL A 90 11.04 -3.32 -5.94
CA VAL A 90 12.12 -3.24 -6.94
C VAL A 90 12.95 -4.52 -6.95
N ILE A 91 13.24 -5.09 -5.77
CA ILE A 91 14.09 -6.28 -5.63
C ILE A 91 13.29 -7.57 -5.79
N ASN A 92 12.05 -7.59 -5.29
CA ASN A 92 11.23 -8.79 -5.23
C ASN A 92 10.16 -8.76 -6.33
N PRO A 93 10.31 -9.59 -7.39
CA PRO A 93 9.28 -9.75 -8.41
C PRO A 93 7.92 -10.14 -7.80
N GLY A 94 6.84 -9.63 -8.36
CA GLY A 94 5.48 -9.92 -7.90
C GLY A 94 5.02 -9.12 -6.68
N VAL A 95 5.91 -8.35 -6.03
CA VAL A 95 5.50 -7.39 -4.99
C VAL A 95 5.05 -6.10 -5.64
N GLU A 96 3.80 -5.71 -5.41
CA GLU A 96 3.26 -4.45 -5.92
C GLU A 96 3.80 -3.25 -5.12
N PRO A 97 4.07 -2.09 -5.76
CA PRO A 97 4.50 -0.86 -5.08
C PRO A 97 3.40 -0.25 -4.19
N THR A 98 2.15 -0.67 -4.38
CA THR A 98 0.98 -0.15 -3.66
C THR A 98 0.23 -1.26 -2.92
N ASN A 99 -0.55 -0.88 -1.91
CA ASN A 99 -1.42 -1.81 -1.18
C ASN A 99 -2.84 -1.90 -1.77
N ASN A 100 -3.05 -1.37 -2.98
CA ASN A 100 -4.38 -1.26 -3.59
C ASN A 100 -5.09 -2.61 -3.70
N ARG A 101 -4.36 -3.70 -3.95
CA ARG A 101 -4.91 -5.06 -4.03
C ARG A 101 -5.43 -5.51 -2.67
N ALA A 102 -4.65 -5.35 -1.61
CA ALA A 102 -5.05 -5.70 -0.25
C ALA A 102 -6.22 -4.81 0.23
N GLU A 103 -6.17 -3.50 -0.06
CA GLU A 103 -7.24 -2.57 0.30
C GLU A 103 -8.56 -2.90 -0.42
N ARG A 104 -8.50 -3.27 -1.70
CA ARG A 104 -9.69 -3.75 -2.45
C ARG A 104 -10.26 -5.03 -1.86
N ALA A 105 -9.41 -5.97 -1.45
CA ALA A 105 -9.85 -7.22 -0.82
C ALA A 105 -10.53 -6.98 0.54
N LEU A 106 -10.09 -5.98 1.31
CA LEU A 106 -10.67 -5.61 2.59
C LEU A 106 -11.92 -4.71 2.48
N ARG A 107 -12.13 -4.07 1.32
CA ARG A 107 -13.20 -3.09 1.14
C ARG A 107 -14.61 -3.61 1.48
N PRO A 108 -15.02 -4.85 1.12
CA PRO A 108 -16.33 -5.39 1.52
C PRO A 108 -16.50 -5.38 3.05
N ASN A 109 -15.48 -5.78 3.81
CA ASN A 109 -15.51 -5.80 5.26
C ASN A 109 -15.60 -4.38 5.87
N VAL A 110 -14.91 -3.42 5.27
CA VAL A 110 -14.96 -2.01 5.71
C VAL A 110 -16.35 -1.41 5.45
N VAL A 111 -16.96 -1.72 4.29
CA VAL A 111 -18.32 -1.27 3.95
C VAL A 111 -19.32 -1.90 4.90
N LEU A 112 -19.24 -3.21 5.12
CA LEU A 112 -20.15 -3.93 6.00
C LEU A 112 -20.07 -3.39 7.44
N ARG A 113 -18.87 -3.10 7.95
CA ARG A 113 -18.68 -2.48 9.26
C ARG A 113 -19.34 -1.10 9.36
N LYS A 114 -19.32 -0.30 8.29
CA LYS A 114 -19.98 1.02 8.26
C LYS A 114 -21.50 0.89 8.29
N ILE A 115 -22.06 -0.17 7.71
CA ILE A 115 -23.52 -0.43 7.68
C ILE A 115 -23.98 -1.00 9.02
N LEU A 116 -23.29 -2.01 9.55
CA LEU A 116 -23.65 -2.71 10.78
C LEU A 116 -23.28 -1.96 12.07
N GLY A 117 -22.41 -0.96 11.95
CA GLY A 117 -21.80 -0.28 13.11
C GLY A 117 -20.75 -1.15 13.80
N THR A 118 -20.64 -1.01 15.12
CA THR A 118 -19.68 -1.79 15.93
C THR A 118 -20.28 -3.11 16.37
N LEU A 119 -19.51 -4.18 16.23
CA LEU A 119 -19.82 -5.47 16.85
C LEU A 119 -19.63 -5.34 18.36
N ARG A 120 -20.71 -5.51 19.12
CA ARG A 120 -20.78 -5.13 20.56
C ARG A 120 -20.11 -6.11 21.51
N ASN A 121 -19.78 -7.35 21.06
CA ASN A 121 -19.19 -8.36 21.89
C ASN A 121 -18.23 -9.27 21.12
N TYR A 122 -17.35 -9.96 21.87
CA TYR A 122 -16.34 -10.85 21.32
C TYR A 122 -16.95 -11.99 20.47
N LYS A 123 -18.06 -12.58 20.92
CA LYS A 123 -18.74 -13.67 20.22
C LYS A 123 -19.24 -13.22 18.83
N GLY A 124 -19.87 -12.06 18.74
CA GLY A 124 -20.33 -11.48 17.47
C GLY A 124 -19.16 -11.17 16.54
N THR A 125 -18.06 -10.66 17.06
CA THR A 125 -16.83 -10.40 16.29
C THR A 125 -16.26 -11.70 15.71
N SER A 126 -16.14 -12.75 16.52
CA SER A 126 -15.61 -14.04 16.08
C SER A 126 -16.49 -14.70 15.00
N ILE A 127 -17.82 -14.66 15.19
CA ILE A 127 -18.77 -15.16 14.18
C ILE A 127 -18.63 -14.40 12.87
N HIS A 128 -18.55 -13.06 12.95
CA HIS A 128 -18.37 -12.21 11.77
C HIS A 128 -17.07 -12.54 11.03
N GLU A 129 -15.94 -12.68 11.74
CA GLU A 129 -14.65 -13.06 11.16
C GLU A 129 -14.71 -14.41 10.45
N CYS A 130 -15.33 -15.43 11.07
CA CYS A 130 -15.51 -16.75 10.46
C CYS A 130 -16.33 -16.66 9.16
N ILE A 131 -17.48 -15.98 9.19
CA ILE A 131 -18.35 -15.85 8.03
C ILE A 131 -17.62 -15.13 6.89
N MET A 132 -17.00 -13.98 7.17
CA MET A 132 -16.34 -13.17 6.15
C MET A 132 -15.10 -13.89 5.56
N THR A 133 -14.34 -14.61 6.38
CA THR A 133 -13.20 -15.42 5.92
C THR A 133 -13.68 -16.56 5.03
N THR A 134 -14.76 -17.23 5.41
CA THR A 134 -15.33 -18.34 4.63
C THR A 134 -15.86 -17.86 3.27
N LEU A 135 -16.66 -16.79 3.24
CA LEU A 135 -17.18 -16.20 2.01
C LEU A 135 -16.06 -15.72 1.07
N ALA A 136 -15.06 -15.03 1.61
CA ALA A 136 -13.91 -14.58 0.85
C ALA A 136 -13.11 -15.77 0.27
N THR A 137 -12.91 -16.82 1.05
CA THR A 137 -12.23 -18.05 0.60
C THR A 137 -12.98 -18.75 -0.52
N TRP A 138 -14.30 -18.85 -0.43
CA TRP A 138 -15.12 -19.43 -1.50
C TRP A 138 -15.05 -18.56 -2.77
N GLY A 139 -15.12 -17.24 -2.64
CA GLY A 139 -14.96 -16.32 -3.76
C GLY A 139 -13.61 -16.46 -4.47
N LEU A 140 -12.51 -16.59 -3.70
CA LEU A 140 -11.17 -16.84 -4.26
C LEU A 140 -11.04 -18.18 -4.98
N LYS A 141 -11.83 -19.19 -4.55
CA LYS A 141 -11.89 -20.52 -5.19
C LYS A 141 -12.91 -20.58 -6.35
N GLY A 142 -13.57 -19.48 -6.70
CA GLY A 142 -14.61 -19.44 -7.73
C GLY A 142 -15.89 -20.19 -7.36
N LEU A 143 -16.11 -20.48 -6.07
CA LEU A 143 -17.28 -21.19 -5.58
C LEU A 143 -18.45 -20.23 -5.36
N ASN A 144 -19.67 -20.68 -5.68
CA ASN A 144 -20.89 -19.91 -5.40
C ASN A 144 -21.24 -20.01 -3.92
N SER A 145 -21.13 -18.87 -3.21
CA SER A 145 -21.34 -18.81 -1.75
C SER A 145 -22.75 -19.24 -1.33
N LEU A 146 -23.79 -18.93 -2.14
CA LEU A 146 -25.17 -19.33 -1.85
C LEU A 146 -25.33 -20.86 -1.91
N GLN A 147 -24.82 -21.49 -2.97
CA GLN A 147 -24.84 -22.95 -3.11
C GLN A 147 -24.10 -23.65 -1.97
N MET A 148 -22.92 -23.12 -1.62
CA MET A 148 -22.12 -23.67 -0.50
C MET A 148 -22.83 -23.54 0.83
N LEU A 149 -23.49 -22.42 1.11
CA LEU A 149 -24.29 -22.25 2.34
C LEU A 149 -25.51 -23.20 2.35
N THR A 150 -26.24 -23.28 1.25
CA THR A 150 -27.41 -24.16 1.16
C THR A 150 -27.04 -25.63 1.37
N ALA A 151 -25.95 -26.09 0.76
CA ALA A 151 -25.46 -27.45 0.94
C ALA A 151 -25.05 -27.77 2.39
N LYS A 152 -24.46 -26.76 3.08
CA LYS A 152 -24.05 -26.92 4.50
C LYS A 152 -25.22 -26.86 5.47
N LEU A 153 -26.28 -26.15 5.16
CA LEU A 153 -27.50 -26.08 5.99
C LEU A 153 -28.42 -27.27 5.82
N ALA A 154 -28.30 -28.00 4.69
CA ALA A 154 -29.07 -29.19 4.39
C ALA A 154 -28.42 -30.51 4.89
N SER A 155 -27.18 -30.41 5.39
CA SER A 155 -26.43 -31.54 5.97
C SER A 155 -26.54 -31.55 7.50
#